data_718903447ceb81ca8a881472010abb5d
#
_entry.id   718903447ceb81ca8a881472010abb5d
#
_cell.length_a   1.000
_cell.length_b   1.000
_cell.length_c   1.000
_cell.angle_alpha   90.00
_cell.angle_beta   90.00
_cell.angle_gamma   90.00
#
_symmetry.space_group_name_H-M   'P 1'
#
loop_
_entity.id
_entity.type
_entity.pdbx_description
1 polymer ?
#
loop_
_entity_poly.entity_id
_entity_poly.type
_entity_poly.pdbx_seq_one_letter_code
_entity_poly.pdbx_strand_id
1 'polypeptide(L)'
;MAPPIVLHLSSARAYAVVMAVLLVLFLLRVVGQILAATTAPSWLPPMARWYSGLMPYRYLLPTQIVFLVVMIAMVVGVDRRSSPLGTLSATAGRWIVWASYVYALGMAARSIRYALATPERRGVLIPIIFHFVLAGFLFAYGSSVL
;
A
#
# COMPACT_ATOMS: atom_id res chain seq x y z
N MET A 1 -26.93 5.80 -3.57
CA MET A 1 -25.73 4.95 -3.57
C MET A 1 -25.52 4.47 -2.14
N ALA A 2 -25.49 3.16 -1.89
CA ALA A 2 -25.28 2.62 -0.55
C ALA A 2 -23.92 3.10 0.01
N PRO A 3 -23.84 3.39 1.32
CA PRO A 3 -22.58 3.78 1.93
C PRO A 3 -21.56 2.63 1.81
N PRO A 4 -20.28 2.91 1.60
CA PRO A 4 -19.25 1.88 1.59
C PRO A 4 -19.12 1.27 3.00
N ILE A 5 -18.73 -0.01 3.06
CA ILE A 5 -18.28 -0.60 4.31
C ILE A 5 -17.01 0.15 4.71
N VAL A 6 -16.93 0.61 5.95
CA VAL A 6 -15.79 1.37 6.48
C VAL A 6 -15.26 0.71 7.74
N LEU A 7 -13.98 0.95 8.02
CA LEU A 7 -13.38 0.55 9.28
C LEU A 7 -13.84 1.52 10.38
N HIS A 8 -14.41 1.01 11.47
CA HIS A 8 -14.79 1.81 12.63
C HIS A 8 -13.83 1.54 13.79
N LEU A 9 -12.97 2.51 14.07
CA LEU A 9 -12.05 2.47 15.21
C LEU A 9 -12.42 3.56 16.22
N SER A 10 -12.08 3.33 17.48
CA SER A 10 -12.49 4.17 18.62
C SER A 10 -11.85 5.57 18.63
N SER A 11 -10.77 5.78 17.91
CA SER A 11 -10.06 7.08 17.92
C SER A 11 -9.20 7.29 16.67
N ALA A 12 -8.86 8.56 16.36
CA ALA A 12 -7.93 8.92 15.31
C ALA A 12 -6.54 8.25 15.51
N ARG A 13 -6.10 8.13 16.77
CA ARG A 13 -4.86 7.45 17.11
C ARG A 13 -4.87 5.96 16.73
N ALA A 14 -6.01 5.28 16.90
CA ALA A 14 -6.14 3.89 16.49
C ALA A 14 -6.00 3.72 14.96
N TYR A 15 -6.58 4.64 14.18
CA TYR A 15 -6.36 4.67 12.72
C TYR A 15 -4.89 4.94 12.38
N ALA A 16 -4.26 5.92 13.04
CA ALA A 16 -2.87 6.24 12.82
C ALA A 16 -1.94 5.04 13.12
N VAL A 17 -2.22 4.26 14.17
CA VAL A 17 -1.48 3.04 14.48
C VAL A 17 -1.64 1.99 13.38
N VAL A 18 -2.85 1.71 12.92
CA VAL A 18 -3.09 0.76 11.81
C VAL A 18 -2.34 1.21 10.56
N MET A 19 -2.45 2.50 10.21
CA MET A 19 -1.75 3.07 9.07
C MET A 19 -0.22 3.01 9.23
N ALA A 20 0.30 3.25 10.45
CA ALA A 20 1.73 3.15 10.74
C ALA A 20 2.26 1.72 10.57
N VAL A 21 1.50 0.70 10.98
CA VAL A 21 1.86 -0.71 10.74
C VAL A 21 1.95 -1.00 9.25
N LEU A 22 0.95 -0.56 8.46
CA LEU A 22 0.95 -0.76 7.01
C LEU A 22 2.09 0.01 6.33
N LEU A 23 2.41 1.21 6.81
CA LEU A 23 3.57 2.00 6.37
C LEU A 23 4.89 1.25 6.63
N VAL A 24 5.06 0.69 7.83
CA VAL A 24 6.26 -0.09 8.18
C VAL A 24 6.39 -1.32 7.28
N LEU A 25 5.30 -2.04 7.00
CA LEU A 25 5.32 -3.16 6.05
C LEU A 25 5.76 -2.70 4.66
N PHE A 26 5.26 -1.56 4.18
CA PHE A 26 5.67 -1.00 2.90
C PHE A 26 7.13 -0.56 2.90
N LEU A 27 7.60 0.07 3.98
CA LEU A 27 9.01 0.44 4.17
C LEU A 27 9.93 -0.80 4.13
N LEU A 28 9.58 -1.85 4.86
CA LEU A 28 10.35 -3.11 4.87
C LEU A 28 10.46 -3.72 3.46
N ARG A 29 9.39 -3.62 2.66
CA ARG A 29 9.44 -4.02 1.27
C ARG A 29 10.45 -3.19 0.45
N VAL A 30 10.42 -1.86 0.60
CA VAL A 30 11.33 -0.97 -0.15
C VAL A 30 12.78 -1.26 0.25
N VAL A 31 13.05 -1.39 1.55
CA VAL A 31 14.39 -1.74 2.08
C VAL A 31 14.81 -3.11 1.57
N GLY A 32 13.95 -4.13 1.65
CA GLY A 32 14.25 -5.48 1.13
C GLY A 32 14.57 -5.46 -0.37
N GLN A 33 13.85 -4.66 -1.14
CA GLN A 33 14.11 -4.50 -2.57
C GLN A 33 15.46 -3.81 -2.86
N ILE A 34 15.81 -2.80 -2.09
CA ILE A 34 17.12 -2.13 -2.19
C ILE A 34 18.23 -3.12 -1.86
N LEU A 35 18.09 -3.87 -0.76
CA LEU A 35 19.08 -4.89 -0.37
C LEU A 35 19.23 -5.99 -1.44
N ALA A 36 18.11 -6.48 -1.99
CA ALA A 36 18.13 -7.45 -3.06
C ALA A 36 18.81 -6.92 -4.33
N ALA A 37 18.68 -5.63 -4.61
CA ALA A 37 19.28 -4.98 -5.78
C ALA A 37 20.77 -4.66 -5.62
N THR A 38 21.23 -4.40 -4.37
CA THR A 38 22.62 -3.93 -4.11
C THR A 38 23.54 -5.01 -3.59
N THR A 39 23.09 -5.79 -2.60
CA THR A 39 23.93 -6.77 -1.90
C THR A 39 23.55 -8.21 -2.19
N ALA A 40 22.33 -8.43 -2.72
CA ALA A 40 21.79 -9.75 -3.08
C ALA A 40 22.09 -10.87 -2.04
N PRO A 41 21.80 -10.65 -0.73
CA PRO A 41 22.14 -11.60 0.30
C PRO A 41 21.38 -12.93 0.10
N SER A 42 22.02 -14.06 0.39
CA SER A 42 21.48 -15.40 0.13
C SER A 42 20.17 -15.73 0.87
N TRP A 43 19.89 -15.04 1.97
CA TRP A 43 18.67 -15.19 2.76
C TRP A 43 17.47 -14.40 2.19
N LEU A 44 17.70 -13.48 1.25
CA LEU A 44 16.64 -12.73 0.59
C LEU A 44 16.25 -13.37 -0.77
N PRO A 45 14.99 -13.31 -1.15
CA PRO A 45 14.58 -13.71 -2.50
C PRO A 45 15.33 -12.91 -3.57
N PRO A 46 15.69 -13.52 -4.71
CA PRO A 46 16.38 -12.81 -5.79
C PRO A 46 15.56 -11.66 -6.34
N MET A 47 16.22 -10.62 -6.87
CA MET A 47 15.59 -9.39 -7.36
C MET A 47 14.43 -9.63 -8.33
N ALA A 48 14.49 -10.69 -9.14
CA ALA A 48 13.42 -11.08 -10.05
C ALA A 48 12.06 -11.33 -9.36
N ARG A 49 12.04 -11.67 -8.06
CA ARG A 49 10.81 -11.86 -7.29
C ARG A 49 10.25 -10.56 -6.69
N TRP A 50 11.05 -9.51 -6.62
CA TRP A 50 10.66 -8.19 -6.11
C TRP A 50 10.11 -7.28 -7.21
N TYR A 51 10.32 -7.67 -8.46
CA TYR A 51 10.08 -6.82 -9.61
C TYR A 51 9.01 -7.42 -10.53
N SER A 52 7.99 -6.64 -10.85
CA SER A 52 6.88 -7.07 -11.71
C SER A 52 7.13 -6.85 -13.21
N GLY A 53 8.24 -6.21 -13.58
CA GLY A 53 8.59 -5.92 -14.97
C GLY A 53 7.81 -4.77 -15.62
N LEU A 54 6.83 -4.16 -14.92
CA LEU A 54 5.97 -3.11 -15.49
C LEU A 54 6.65 -1.75 -15.61
N MET A 55 7.60 -1.46 -14.72
CA MET A 55 8.29 -0.16 -14.68
C MET A 55 9.79 -0.38 -14.46
N PRO A 56 10.68 0.27 -15.22
CA PRO A 56 12.13 0.18 -14.96
C PRO A 56 12.47 0.55 -13.52
N TYR A 57 13.42 -0.18 -12.91
CA TYR A 57 13.80 0.00 -11.50
C TYR A 57 14.21 1.43 -11.15
N ARG A 58 14.87 2.12 -12.09
CA ARG A 58 15.30 3.52 -11.95
C ARG A 58 14.16 4.49 -11.65
N TYR A 59 12.92 4.17 -12.09
CA TYR A 59 11.72 4.97 -11.80
C TYR A 59 10.95 4.42 -10.62
N LEU A 60 11.01 3.11 -10.42
CA LEU A 60 10.27 2.43 -9.37
C LEU A 60 10.71 2.90 -7.98
N LEU A 61 12.02 2.96 -7.71
CA LEU A 61 12.55 3.36 -6.42
C LEU A 61 12.21 4.81 -6.04
N PRO A 62 12.43 5.82 -6.90
CA PRO A 62 12.00 7.19 -6.60
C PRO A 62 10.49 7.31 -6.33
N THR A 63 9.66 6.60 -7.11
CA THR A 63 8.20 6.59 -6.92
C THR A 63 7.84 5.99 -5.55
N GLN A 64 8.49 4.93 -5.12
CA GLN A 64 8.27 4.33 -3.79
C GLN A 64 8.67 5.26 -2.66
N ILE A 65 9.77 6.02 -2.82
CA ILE A 65 10.19 7.02 -1.84
C ILE A 65 9.13 8.12 -1.72
N VAL A 66 8.60 8.60 -2.84
CA VAL A 66 7.51 9.59 -2.84
C VAL A 66 6.28 9.02 -2.12
N PHE A 67 5.89 7.78 -2.38
CA PHE A 67 4.79 7.14 -1.66
C PHE A 67 5.05 7.04 -0.16
N LEU A 68 6.26 6.67 0.27
CA LEU A 68 6.63 6.65 1.69
C LEU A 68 6.47 8.02 2.35
N VAL A 69 6.94 9.08 1.71
CA VAL A 69 6.81 10.46 2.23
C VAL A 69 5.33 10.84 2.36
N VAL A 70 4.53 10.57 1.35
CA VAL A 70 3.08 10.85 1.37
C VAL A 70 2.38 10.03 2.45
N MET A 71 2.69 8.73 2.58
CA MET A 71 2.11 7.86 3.61
C MET A 71 2.48 8.35 5.03
N ILE A 72 3.73 8.78 5.26
CA ILE A 72 4.15 9.37 6.54
C ILE A 72 3.34 10.64 6.83
N ALA A 73 3.21 11.53 5.85
CA ALA A 73 2.44 12.77 6.02
C ALA A 73 0.96 12.47 6.34
N MET A 74 0.37 11.45 5.72
CA MET A 74 -1.01 11.01 6.03
C MET A 74 -1.13 10.47 7.46
N VAL A 75 -0.21 9.59 7.91
CA VAL A 75 -0.21 9.05 9.28
C VAL A 75 -0.13 10.17 10.31
N VAL A 76 0.83 11.10 10.14
CA VAL A 76 1.01 12.25 11.03
C VAL A 76 -0.21 13.17 10.99
N GLY A 77 -0.78 13.38 9.80
CA GLY A 77 -1.98 14.20 9.63
C GLY A 77 -3.18 13.65 10.38
N VAL A 78 -3.42 12.34 10.31
CA VAL A 78 -4.51 11.67 11.04
C VAL A 78 -4.27 11.68 12.55
N ASP A 79 -3.03 11.39 13.01
CA ASP A 79 -2.71 11.37 14.45
C ASP A 79 -2.90 12.75 15.10
N ARG A 80 -2.42 13.79 14.44
CA ARG A 80 -2.44 15.16 14.99
C ARG A 80 -3.72 15.94 14.67
N ARG A 81 -4.53 15.50 13.73
CA ARG A 81 -5.71 16.23 13.20
C ARG A 81 -5.41 17.69 12.80
N SER A 82 -4.16 18.00 12.48
CA SER A 82 -3.65 19.38 12.34
C SER A 82 -3.22 19.75 10.94
N SER A 83 -3.35 18.84 9.98
CA SER A 83 -2.94 19.07 8.59
C SER A 83 -4.12 18.92 7.62
N PRO A 84 -4.07 19.54 6.43
CA PRO A 84 -5.08 19.33 5.38
C PRO A 84 -5.33 17.83 5.07
N LEU A 85 -4.32 16.98 5.26
CA LEU A 85 -4.42 15.54 5.10
C LEU A 85 -5.17 14.84 6.25
N GLY A 86 -5.23 15.45 7.45
CA GLY A 86 -5.99 14.93 8.59
C GLY A 86 -7.43 15.45 8.67
N THR A 87 -7.81 16.42 7.83
CA THR A 87 -9.10 17.14 7.88
C THR A 87 -9.84 17.13 6.55
N LEU A 88 -9.70 16.06 5.77
CA LEU A 88 -10.44 15.93 4.51
C LEU A 88 -11.94 15.88 4.75
N SER A 89 -12.73 16.28 3.74
CA SER A 89 -14.19 16.16 3.80
C SER A 89 -14.62 14.68 3.79
N ALA A 90 -15.76 14.39 4.43
CA ALA A 90 -16.35 13.05 4.41
C ALA A 90 -16.62 12.54 2.97
N THR A 91 -16.89 13.45 2.04
CA THR A 91 -17.03 13.09 0.63
C THR A 91 -15.70 12.58 0.04
N ALA A 92 -14.59 13.25 0.33
CA ALA A 92 -13.26 12.79 -0.08
C ALA A 92 -12.91 11.45 0.57
N GLY A 93 -13.20 11.27 1.87
CA GLY A 93 -13.04 9.98 2.56
C GLY A 93 -13.75 8.83 1.85
N ARG A 94 -15.04 9.03 1.49
CA ARG A 94 -15.82 8.04 0.72
C ARG A 94 -15.18 7.68 -0.62
N TRP A 95 -14.71 8.65 -1.38
CA TRP A 95 -14.03 8.39 -2.65
C TRP A 95 -12.73 7.61 -2.48
N ILE A 96 -11.96 7.91 -1.42
CA ILE A 96 -10.73 7.17 -1.11
C ILE A 96 -11.04 5.71 -0.75
N VAL A 97 -12.09 5.46 0.06
CA VAL A 97 -12.54 4.10 0.37
C VAL A 97 -12.96 3.36 -0.89
N TRP A 98 -13.76 3.96 -1.77
CA TRP A 98 -14.14 3.34 -3.04
C TRP A 98 -12.92 3.06 -3.94
N ALA A 99 -11.98 4.00 -4.02
CA ALA A 99 -10.75 3.82 -4.77
C ALA A 99 -9.91 2.65 -4.21
N SER A 100 -9.86 2.47 -2.88
CA SER A 100 -9.18 1.34 -2.25
C SER A 100 -9.79 -0.01 -2.63
N TYR A 101 -11.12 -0.11 -2.72
CA TYR A 101 -11.80 -1.32 -3.19
C TYR A 101 -11.51 -1.62 -4.65
N VAL A 102 -11.65 -0.64 -5.53
CA VAL A 102 -11.35 -0.81 -6.96
C VAL A 102 -9.90 -1.27 -7.14
N TYR A 103 -8.98 -0.66 -6.40
CA TYR A 103 -7.57 -1.03 -6.43
C TYR A 103 -7.33 -2.45 -5.92
N ALA A 104 -7.93 -2.84 -4.77
CA ALA A 104 -7.82 -4.19 -4.23
C ALA A 104 -8.40 -5.24 -5.18
N LEU A 105 -9.59 -4.98 -5.77
CA LEU A 105 -10.20 -5.86 -6.75
C LEU A 105 -9.36 -6.02 -8.01
N GLY A 106 -8.78 -4.92 -8.52
CA GLY A 106 -7.86 -4.96 -9.65
C GLY A 106 -6.63 -5.83 -9.37
N MET A 107 -6.07 -5.73 -8.15
CA MET A 107 -4.95 -6.56 -7.73
C MET A 107 -5.35 -8.02 -7.49
N ALA A 108 -6.54 -8.28 -6.97
CA ALA A 108 -7.08 -9.64 -6.85
C ALA A 108 -7.27 -10.31 -8.22
N ALA A 109 -7.89 -9.61 -9.17
CA ALA A 109 -8.02 -10.09 -10.54
C ALA A 109 -6.67 -10.37 -11.20
N ARG A 110 -5.69 -9.49 -10.97
CA ARG A 110 -4.32 -9.69 -11.43
C ARG A 110 -3.68 -10.92 -10.80
N SER A 111 -3.86 -11.12 -9.47
CA SER A 111 -3.35 -12.31 -8.75
C SER A 111 -3.90 -13.60 -9.34
N ILE A 112 -5.20 -13.65 -9.60
CA ILE A 112 -5.87 -14.81 -10.20
C ILE A 112 -5.30 -15.08 -11.60
N ARG A 113 -5.14 -14.05 -12.43
CA ARG A 113 -4.53 -14.21 -13.75
C ARG A 113 -3.11 -14.77 -13.69
N TYR A 114 -2.29 -14.36 -12.72
CA TYR A 114 -0.95 -14.93 -12.53
C TYR A 114 -0.97 -16.34 -11.96
N ALA A 115 -1.92 -16.66 -11.09
CA ALA A 115 -2.08 -18.01 -10.54
C ALA A 115 -2.52 -19.03 -11.61
N LEU A 116 -3.36 -18.59 -12.57
CA LEU A 116 -3.82 -19.40 -13.69
C LEU A 116 -2.82 -19.47 -14.85
N ALA A 117 -1.83 -18.57 -14.89
CA ALA A 117 -0.75 -18.61 -15.85
C ALA A 117 0.30 -19.67 -15.44
N THR A 118 1.29 -19.89 -16.31
CA THR A 118 2.34 -20.91 -16.13
C THR A 118 3.03 -20.85 -14.75
N PRO A 119 3.47 -22.01 -14.18
CA PRO A 119 4.13 -22.11 -12.87
C PRO A 119 5.33 -21.19 -12.68
N GLU A 120 6.03 -20.85 -13.75
CA GLU A 120 7.20 -19.96 -13.77
C GLU A 120 6.85 -18.52 -13.33
N ARG A 121 5.59 -18.10 -13.44
CA ARG A 121 5.13 -16.76 -13.05
C ARG A 121 4.71 -16.64 -11.58
N ARG A 122 4.76 -17.71 -10.79
CA ARG A 122 4.45 -17.69 -9.35
C ARG A 122 5.41 -16.82 -8.52
N GLY A 123 6.55 -16.41 -9.09
CA GLY A 123 7.51 -15.50 -8.43
C GLY A 123 7.04 -14.06 -8.21
N VAL A 124 5.89 -13.65 -8.79
CA VAL A 124 5.38 -12.26 -8.71
C VAL A 124 4.49 -12.01 -7.49
N LEU A 125 4.47 -12.93 -6.51
CA LEU A 125 3.58 -12.82 -5.35
C LEU A 125 3.94 -11.64 -4.44
N ILE A 126 5.24 -11.36 -4.26
CA ILE A 126 5.72 -10.28 -3.39
C ILE A 126 5.15 -8.91 -3.81
N PRO A 127 5.30 -8.45 -5.06
CA PRO A 127 4.70 -7.19 -5.49
C PRO A 127 3.19 -7.13 -5.24
N ILE A 128 2.47 -8.23 -5.49
CA ILE A 128 1.01 -8.28 -5.34
C ILE A 128 0.58 -8.08 -3.88
N ILE A 129 1.22 -8.77 -2.93
CA ILE A 129 0.93 -8.62 -1.49
C ILE A 129 1.05 -7.16 -1.06
N PHE A 130 2.09 -6.46 -1.53
CA PHE A 130 2.30 -5.06 -1.15
C PHE A 130 1.33 -4.08 -1.80
N HIS A 131 0.71 -4.44 -2.92
CA HIS A 131 -0.42 -3.68 -3.45
C HIS A 131 -1.65 -3.81 -2.53
N PHE A 132 -1.87 -4.96 -1.88
CA PHE A 132 -2.91 -5.09 -0.85
C PHE A 132 -2.57 -4.30 0.43
N VAL A 133 -1.31 -4.22 0.83
CA VAL A 133 -0.87 -3.33 1.92
C VAL A 133 -1.21 -1.87 1.59
N LEU A 134 -0.95 -1.43 0.37
CA LEU A 134 -1.27 -0.07 -0.05
C LEU A 134 -2.79 0.15 -0.15
N ALA A 135 -3.55 -0.82 -0.65
CA ALA A 135 -5.01 -0.76 -0.65
C ALA A 135 -5.57 -0.66 0.78
N GLY A 136 -5.06 -1.47 1.72
CA GLY A 136 -5.42 -1.42 3.13
C GLY A 136 -5.09 -0.08 3.79
N PHE A 137 -3.95 0.51 3.42
CA PHE A 137 -3.57 1.84 3.88
C PHE A 137 -4.57 2.92 3.41
N LEU A 138 -4.92 2.93 2.13
CA LEU A 138 -5.92 3.85 1.57
C LEU A 138 -7.30 3.64 2.21
N PHE A 139 -7.68 2.38 2.46
CA PHE A 139 -8.92 2.04 3.13
C PHE A 139 -8.97 2.59 4.57
N ALA A 140 -7.90 2.36 5.36
CA ALA A 140 -7.80 2.87 6.72
C ALA A 140 -7.80 4.41 6.74
N TYR A 141 -7.08 5.04 5.83
CA TYR A 141 -7.05 6.49 5.69
C TYR A 141 -8.41 7.07 5.31
N GLY A 142 -9.08 6.54 4.28
CA GLY A 142 -10.41 7.00 3.90
C GLY A 142 -11.44 6.80 5.01
N SER A 143 -11.35 5.70 5.76
CA SER A 143 -12.22 5.41 6.91
C SER A 143 -11.97 6.36 8.09
N SER A 144 -10.74 6.83 8.30
CA SER A 144 -10.38 7.74 9.40
C SER A 144 -11.03 9.13 9.27
N VAL A 145 -11.51 9.46 8.08
CA VAL A 145 -12.14 10.75 7.74
C VAL A 145 -13.66 10.67 7.84
N LEU A 146 -14.24 9.47 7.91
CA LEU A 146 -15.69 9.22 7.99
C LEU A 146 -16.16 9.07 9.42
#